data_36c04d086c61fe8a705849570e39064b
#
_entry.id   36c04d086c61fe8a705849570e39064b
#
_cell.length_a   1.000
_cell.length_b   1.000
_cell.length_c   1.000
_cell.angle_alpha   90.00
_cell.angle_beta   90.00
_cell.angle_gamma   90.00
#
_symmetry.space_group_name_H-M   'P 1'
#
loop_
_entity.id
_entity.type
_entity.pdbx_description
1 polymer ?
#
loop_
_entity_poly.entity_id
_entity_poly.type
_entity_poly.pdbx_seq_one_letter_code
_entity_poly.pdbx_strand_id
1 'polypeptide(L)'
;GGGAPGGTNGKSKTAYSGGEGGNAGPQPYSGSGGGGGGATLVRIDGTDIAVAGGGGGGAGAGKSSNGTAGINTNSATSNTPGTLGENGKDHSGDGGGGGAGGGGVDGGTSGDGGSGDNGGTGGKSGSNLVPSSGSSSDGSGVTPGGTGESHYSAGVAVGGSPSSPGGDGKAVVIFNVAVQGNIKVGGAWKEISEGFFKVGGAWKR
;
A
#
# COMPACT_ATOMS: atom_id res chain seq x y z
N GLY A 1 25.28 12.00 -0.62
CA GLY A 1 24.21 12.93 -0.89
C GLY A 1 23.27 12.97 0.27
N GLY A 2 22.96 14.15 0.82
CA GLY A 2 22.05 14.29 1.93
C GLY A 2 20.69 13.64 1.59
N GLY A 3 20.20 12.79 2.48
CA GLY A 3 18.88 12.20 2.32
C GLY A 3 17.81 13.29 2.23
N ALA A 4 16.82 13.07 1.40
CA ALA A 4 15.65 13.93 1.42
C ALA A 4 15.06 13.96 2.83
N PRO A 5 14.54 15.11 3.30
CA PRO A 5 13.83 15.17 4.58
C PRO A 5 12.77 14.08 4.61
N GLY A 6 12.56 13.49 5.79
CA GLY A 6 11.70 12.33 6.02
C GLY A 6 10.47 12.33 5.13
N GLY A 7 10.22 11.22 4.43
CA GLY A 7 9.23 11.14 3.37
C GLY A 7 7.90 11.70 3.84
N THR A 8 7.44 12.74 3.17
CA THR A 8 6.15 13.33 3.46
C THR A 8 5.06 12.29 3.14
N ASN A 9 4.17 12.08 4.09
CA ASN A 9 2.97 11.26 3.90
C ASN A 9 2.26 11.57 2.58
N GLY A 10 1.79 10.54 1.91
CA GLY A 10 0.72 10.71 0.96
C GLY A 10 -0.41 11.54 1.59
N LYS A 11 -0.93 12.49 0.88
CA LYS A 11 -1.69 13.70 1.19
C LYS A 11 -2.83 13.67 2.23
N SER A 12 -2.98 12.70 3.11
CA SER A 12 -4.01 12.76 4.15
C SER A 12 -3.63 11.90 5.34
N LYS A 13 -3.54 12.50 6.53
CA LYS A 13 -3.48 11.79 7.81
C LYS A 13 -4.85 11.19 8.16
N THR A 14 -5.40 10.39 7.27
CA THR A 14 -6.63 9.64 7.52
C THR A 14 -6.27 8.22 7.93
N ALA A 15 -7.20 7.54 8.57
CA ALA A 15 -7.17 6.08 8.65
C ALA A 15 -6.78 5.54 7.26
N TYR A 16 -5.91 4.56 7.17
CA TYR A 16 -5.34 4.01 5.92
C TYR A 16 -4.14 4.75 5.31
N SER A 17 -3.69 5.87 5.83
CA SER A 17 -2.43 6.51 5.38
C SER A 17 -1.21 5.75 5.89
N GLY A 18 -0.11 5.82 5.16
CA GLY A 18 1.20 5.41 5.69
C GLY A 18 1.73 6.41 6.72
N GLY A 19 2.65 5.97 7.56
CA GLY A 19 3.35 6.81 8.53
C GLY A 19 4.42 7.70 7.89
N GLU A 20 4.95 8.64 8.66
CA GLU A 20 6.08 9.50 8.28
C GLU A 20 7.41 8.80 8.56
N GLY A 21 8.41 8.96 7.69
CA GLY A 21 9.75 8.43 7.92
C GLY A 21 10.44 9.12 9.10
N GLY A 22 11.31 8.39 9.80
CA GLY A 22 12.09 8.91 10.92
C GLY A 22 13.18 9.90 10.46
N ASN A 23 13.55 10.81 11.34
CA ASN A 23 14.57 11.81 11.06
C ASN A 23 15.98 11.21 11.08
N ALA A 24 16.84 11.79 10.24
CA ALA A 24 18.27 11.49 10.21
C ALA A 24 19.03 12.26 11.31
N GLY A 25 20.24 11.77 11.62
CA GLY A 25 21.21 12.46 12.44
C GLY A 25 21.66 13.80 11.83
N PRO A 26 22.29 14.64 12.65
CA PRO A 26 22.72 15.99 12.24
C PRO A 26 23.88 16.00 11.25
N GLN A 27 24.52 14.88 11.03
CA GLN A 27 25.69 14.79 10.14
C GLN A 27 25.31 14.70 8.66
N PRO A 28 26.15 15.21 7.75
CA PRO A 28 25.86 15.25 6.30
C PRO A 28 25.77 13.88 5.62
N TYR A 29 26.11 12.81 6.32
CA TYR A 29 26.09 11.44 5.82
C TYR A 29 24.87 10.62 6.24
N SER A 30 24.02 11.19 7.11
CA SER A 30 22.84 10.49 7.61
C SER A 30 21.62 10.78 6.73
N GLY A 31 20.85 9.76 6.40
CA GLY A 31 19.61 9.85 5.62
C GLY A 31 18.37 9.67 6.48
N SER A 32 17.31 10.41 6.19
CA SER A 32 16.00 10.19 6.81
C SER A 32 15.35 8.92 6.24
N GLY A 33 14.48 8.28 7.03
CA GLY A 33 13.63 7.20 6.56
C GLY A 33 12.59 7.69 5.56
N GLY A 34 12.12 6.78 4.73
CA GLY A 34 10.99 7.01 3.81
C GLY A 34 9.65 6.83 4.50
N GLY A 35 8.64 7.55 4.06
CA GLY A 35 7.25 7.36 4.49
C GLY A 35 6.68 6.03 4.02
N GLY A 36 5.67 5.51 4.71
CA GLY A 36 4.90 4.36 4.27
C GLY A 36 3.91 4.72 3.17
N GLY A 37 3.56 3.76 2.33
CA GLY A 37 2.49 3.90 1.34
C GLY A 37 1.10 3.88 1.98
N GLY A 38 0.13 4.57 1.39
CA GLY A 38 -1.27 4.52 1.79
C GLY A 38 -1.95 3.24 1.31
N ALA A 39 -2.96 2.78 2.02
CA ALA A 39 -3.82 1.70 1.55
C ALA A 39 -4.83 2.21 0.52
N THR A 40 -5.28 1.28 -0.34
CA THR A 40 -6.41 1.51 -1.23
C THR A 40 -7.59 0.68 -0.75
N LEU A 41 -8.79 1.27 -0.76
CA LEU A 41 -9.98 0.59 -0.25
C LEU A 41 -11.15 0.66 -1.24
N VAL A 42 -11.98 -0.37 -1.20
CA VAL A 42 -13.30 -0.42 -1.83
C VAL A 42 -14.35 -0.37 -0.73
N ARG A 43 -15.22 0.64 -0.79
CA ARG A 43 -16.28 0.87 0.19
C ARG A 43 -17.63 0.89 -0.49
N ILE A 44 -18.60 0.20 0.08
CA ILE A 44 -20.00 0.20 -0.36
C ILE A 44 -20.87 0.57 0.84
N ASP A 45 -21.72 1.55 0.69
CA ASP A 45 -22.64 2.05 1.73
C ASP A 45 -21.96 2.30 3.09
N GLY A 46 -20.75 2.88 3.04
CA GLY A 46 -19.97 3.21 4.23
C GLY A 46 -19.19 2.04 4.84
N THR A 47 -19.37 0.82 4.30
CA THR A 47 -18.69 -0.40 4.78
C THR A 47 -17.49 -0.72 3.90
N ASP A 48 -16.33 -0.97 4.50
CA ASP A 48 -15.14 -1.40 3.79
C ASP A 48 -15.29 -2.87 3.36
N ILE A 49 -15.29 -3.10 2.05
CA ILE A 49 -15.45 -4.43 1.45
C ILE A 49 -14.10 -5.07 1.18
N ALA A 50 -13.14 -4.25 0.72
CA ALA A 50 -11.78 -4.73 0.48
C ALA A 50 -10.80 -3.59 0.76
N VAL A 51 -9.64 -3.94 1.30
CA VAL A 51 -8.52 -3.03 1.55
C VAL A 51 -7.25 -3.69 1.05
N ALA A 52 -6.50 -2.98 0.21
CA ALA A 52 -5.14 -3.36 -0.16
C ALA A 52 -4.17 -2.49 0.64
N GLY A 53 -3.39 -3.10 1.50
CA GLY A 53 -2.42 -2.40 2.35
C GLY A 53 -1.31 -1.75 1.54
N GLY A 54 -0.82 -0.62 2.00
CA GLY A 54 0.34 0.07 1.45
C GLY A 54 1.66 -0.55 1.89
N GLY A 55 2.70 -0.38 1.11
CA GLY A 55 4.06 -0.86 1.44
C GLY A 55 4.72 -0.07 2.56
N GLY A 56 5.63 -0.68 3.29
CA GLY A 56 6.47 0.00 4.27
C GLY A 56 7.54 0.88 3.61
N GLY A 57 7.93 1.96 4.25
CA GLY A 57 9.00 2.85 3.81
C GLY A 57 10.39 2.25 4.06
N GLY A 58 11.36 2.60 3.24
CA GLY A 58 12.75 2.23 3.45
C GLY A 58 13.42 3.13 4.49
N ALA A 59 14.44 2.61 5.16
CA ALA A 59 15.19 3.37 6.15
C ALA A 59 16.29 4.23 5.55
N GLY A 60 16.71 5.23 6.26
CA GLY A 60 17.84 6.08 5.92
C GLY A 60 19.19 5.43 6.17
N ALA A 61 20.18 5.82 5.38
CA ALA A 61 21.57 5.42 5.61
C ALA A 61 22.15 6.15 6.81
N GLY A 62 23.04 5.49 7.52
CA GLY A 62 24.00 6.11 8.44
C GLY A 62 25.33 6.28 7.75
N LYS A 63 26.34 6.78 8.49
CA LYS A 63 27.68 7.03 7.97
C LYS A 63 28.40 5.74 7.56
N SER A 64 28.25 4.67 8.32
CA SER A 64 28.96 3.41 8.12
C SER A 64 28.16 2.33 7.42
N SER A 65 26.84 2.44 7.36
CA SER A 65 25.99 1.44 6.68
C SER A 65 24.76 2.06 6.05
N ASN A 66 24.27 1.42 5.00
CA ASN A 66 23.00 1.77 4.37
C ASN A 66 21.83 1.37 5.26
N GLY A 67 20.72 2.10 5.15
CA GLY A 67 19.44 1.66 5.68
C GLY A 67 18.88 0.46 4.93
N THR A 68 17.96 -0.26 5.53
CA THR A 68 17.30 -1.39 4.88
C THR A 68 16.03 -0.95 4.16
N ALA A 69 15.66 -1.68 3.14
CA ALA A 69 14.39 -1.46 2.42
C ALA A 69 13.17 -1.78 3.30
N GLY A 70 12.04 -1.18 2.97
CA GLY A 70 10.74 -1.55 3.54
C GLY A 70 10.39 -2.98 3.20
N ILE A 71 9.67 -3.65 4.09
CA ILE A 71 9.30 -5.05 3.93
C ILE A 71 7.79 -5.23 3.87
N ASN A 72 7.36 -6.14 3.02
CA ASN A 72 5.98 -6.57 2.94
C ASN A 72 5.77 -7.74 3.89
N THR A 73 4.90 -7.53 4.87
CA THR A 73 4.42 -8.58 5.77
C THR A 73 2.91 -8.52 5.73
N ASN A 74 2.28 -9.63 5.35
CA ASN A 74 0.84 -9.68 5.30
C ASN A 74 0.31 -10.37 6.55
N SER A 75 -0.56 -9.70 7.27
CA SER A 75 -1.38 -10.31 8.32
C SER A 75 -2.64 -9.51 8.44
N ALA A 76 -3.71 -9.95 7.78
CA ALA A 76 -5.03 -9.44 8.08
C ALA A 76 -5.53 -10.11 9.36
N THR A 77 -5.68 -9.38 10.44
CA THR A 77 -6.10 -9.93 11.73
C THR A 77 -7.48 -9.44 12.19
N SER A 78 -8.08 -8.44 11.57
CA SER A 78 -9.37 -7.95 12.01
C SER A 78 -10.12 -7.12 10.95
N ASN A 79 -11.46 -7.01 11.11
CA ASN A 79 -12.35 -6.14 10.33
C ASN A 79 -12.53 -4.76 10.99
N THR A 80 -11.57 -4.28 11.77
CA THR A 80 -11.63 -2.95 12.38
C THR A 80 -11.41 -1.86 11.35
N PRO A 81 -11.93 -0.64 11.57
CA PRO A 81 -11.61 0.50 10.70
C PRO A 81 -10.11 0.66 10.54
N GLY A 82 -9.67 0.91 9.30
CA GLY A 82 -8.25 0.98 8.97
C GLY A 82 -7.46 1.93 9.84
N THR A 83 -6.22 1.58 10.08
CA THR A 83 -5.31 2.33 10.93
C THR A 83 -4.18 2.96 10.11
N LEU A 84 -3.66 4.04 10.65
CA LEU A 84 -2.47 4.73 10.16
C LEU A 84 -1.25 3.83 10.35
N GLY A 85 -0.34 3.79 9.39
CA GLY A 85 0.97 3.19 9.59
C GLY A 85 1.78 3.97 10.63
N GLU A 86 2.60 3.27 11.40
CA GLU A 86 3.44 3.91 12.43
C GLU A 86 4.49 4.82 11.78
N ASN A 87 4.80 5.93 12.44
CA ASN A 87 5.91 6.78 12.03
C ASN A 87 7.25 6.09 12.29
N GLY A 88 8.19 6.25 11.34
CA GLY A 88 9.55 5.76 11.49
C GLY A 88 10.23 6.38 12.71
N LYS A 89 11.05 5.59 13.42
CA LYS A 89 11.77 6.08 14.60
C LYS A 89 12.96 6.93 14.20
N ASP A 90 13.22 7.95 14.98
CA ASP A 90 14.37 8.82 14.79
C ASP A 90 15.68 8.08 15.12
N HIS A 91 16.76 8.61 14.55
CA HIS A 91 18.13 8.13 14.80
C HIS A 91 18.59 8.33 16.26
N SER A 92 19.65 7.65 16.60
CA SER A 92 20.48 8.04 17.75
C SER A 92 21.93 8.25 17.29
N GLY A 93 22.55 9.33 17.73
CA GLY A 93 23.89 9.74 17.23
C GLY A 93 23.83 10.21 15.77
N ASP A 94 24.72 9.70 14.91
CA ASP A 94 24.81 10.00 13.48
C ASP A 94 24.13 8.94 12.59
N GLY A 95 23.16 8.21 13.15
CA GLY A 95 22.44 7.13 12.48
C GLY A 95 21.40 7.62 11.48
N GLY A 96 20.96 6.72 10.60
CA GLY A 96 19.85 6.95 9.67
C GLY A 96 18.50 6.82 10.35
N GLY A 97 17.47 7.53 9.87
CA GLY A 97 16.10 7.41 10.33
C GLY A 97 15.47 6.07 9.95
N GLY A 98 14.56 5.55 10.76
CA GLY A 98 13.78 4.35 10.46
C GLY A 98 12.72 4.60 9.39
N GLY A 99 12.37 3.57 8.61
CA GLY A 99 11.26 3.62 7.66
C GLY A 99 9.90 3.56 8.37
N ALA A 100 8.90 4.21 7.80
CA ALA A 100 7.54 4.19 8.33
C ALA A 100 6.76 2.95 7.93
N GLY A 101 5.72 2.61 8.69
CA GLY A 101 4.75 1.57 8.34
C GLY A 101 3.79 2.02 7.24
N GLY A 102 3.31 1.09 6.42
CA GLY A 102 2.24 1.32 5.45
C GLY A 102 0.86 1.37 6.11
N GLY A 103 -0.08 2.07 5.48
CA GLY A 103 -1.49 2.07 5.90
C GLY A 103 -2.18 0.76 5.55
N GLY A 104 -3.22 0.39 6.30
CA GLY A 104 -3.97 -0.86 6.07
C GLY A 104 -5.15 -0.98 7.00
N VAL A 105 -5.77 -2.15 7.07
CA VAL A 105 -6.73 -2.48 8.13
C VAL A 105 -6.03 -2.34 9.48
N ASP A 106 -4.90 -3.03 9.62
CA ASP A 106 -3.91 -2.72 10.63
C ASP A 106 -2.74 -2.00 9.94
N GLY A 107 -2.40 -0.83 10.41
CA GLY A 107 -1.23 -0.10 9.94
C GLY A 107 0.04 -0.92 10.21
N GLY A 108 0.96 -0.88 9.26
CA GLY A 108 2.26 -1.52 9.41
C GLY A 108 3.08 -0.87 10.53
N THR A 109 3.94 -1.66 11.17
CA THR A 109 4.86 -1.15 12.19
C THR A 109 6.04 -0.41 11.55
N SER A 110 6.56 0.56 12.27
CA SER A 110 7.76 1.29 11.88
C SER A 110 9.03 0.44 12.02
N GLY A 111 10.04 0.84 11.29
CA GLY A 111 11.41 0.43 11.50
C GLY A 111 12.11 1.31 12.55
N ASP A 112 13.20 0.80 13.10
CA ASP A 112 14.02 1.49 14.07
C ASP A 112 15.00 2.46 13.39
N GLY A 113 15.26 3.59 14.03
CA GLY A 113 16.38 4.46 13.68
C GLY A 113 17.71 3.78 13.99
N GLY A 114 18.70 4.07 13.14
CA GLY A 114 20.06 3.59 13.35
C GLY A 114 20.70 4.21 14.60
N SER A 115 21.58 3.44 15.24
CA SER A 115 22.37 3.90 16.39
C SER A 115 23.81 4.18 15.98
N GLY A 116 24.41 5.20 16.57
CA GLY A 116 25.76 5.65 16.20
C GLY A 116 25.82 6.00 14.69
N ASP A 117 26.72 5.39 13.95
CA ASP A 117 26.95 5.60 12.53
C ASP A 117 26.13 4.65 11.61
N ASN A 118 25.23 3.85 12.16
CA ASN A 118 24.51 2.82 11.38
C ASN A 118 23.27 3.36 10.68
N GLY A 119 22.90 2.72 9.56
CA GLY A 119 21.60 2.94 8.92
C GLY A 119 20.46 2.38 9.76
N GLY A 120 19.24 2.90 9.53
CA GLY A 120 18.02 2.42 10.17
C GLY A 120 17.46 1.14 9.54
N THR A 121 16.33 0.67 10.06
CA THR A 121 15.57 -0.46 9.50
C THR A 121 14.30 -0.01 8.82
N GLY A 122 13.89 -0.70 7.76
CA GLY A 122 12.67 -0.40 7.01
C GLY A 122 11.39 -0.72 7.79
N GLY A 123 10.33 0.02 7.50
CA GLY A 123 9.00 -0.25 8.04
C GLY A 123 8.32 -1.43 7.36
N LYS A 124 7.22 -1.89 7.94
CA LYS A 124 6.41 -3.00 7.42
C LYS A 124 5.19 -2.49 6.66
N SER A 125 4.68 -3.29 5.73
CA SER A 125 3.42 -3.00 5.04
C SER A 125 2.22 -3.00 6.01
N GLY A 126 1.16 -2.30 5.62
CA GLY A 126 -0.16 -2.47 6.24
C GLY A 126 -0.83 -3.76 5.80
N SER A 127 -1.85 -4.18 6.54
CA SER A 127 -2.59 -5.40 6.27
C SER A 127 -3.74 -5.20 5.28
N ASN A 128 -4.14 -6.30 4.63
CA ASN A 128 -5.27 -6.34 3.69
C ASN A 128 -6.58 -6.73 4.39
N LEU A 129 -7.70 -6.32 3.82
CA LEU A 129 -9.02 -6.92 4.03
C LEU A 129 -9.47 -7.56 2.72
N VAL A 130 -9.92 -8.80 2.80
CA VAL A 130 -10.56 -9.48 1.67
C VAL A 130 -11.98 -9.90 2.02
N PRO A 131 -12.93 -9.89 1.08
CA PRO A 131 -14.25 -10.43 1.29
C PRO A 131 -14.19 -11.92 1.68
N SER A 132 -15.23 -12.44 2.33
CA SER A 132 -15.28 -13.85 2.76
C SER A 132 -15.13 -14.86 1.61
N SER A 133 -15.45 -14.48 0.39
CA SER A 133 -15.27 -15.29 -0.83
C SER A 133 -13.98 -14.91 -1.59
N GLY A 134 -13.19 -13.99 -1.07
CA GLY A 134 -11.96 -13.52 -1.68
C GLY A 134 -10.72 -14.28 -1.21
N SER A 135 -9.62 -14.01 -1.87
CA SER A 135 -8.29 -14.48 -1.47
C SER A 135 -7.29 -13.34 -1.49
N SER A 136 -6.23 -13.46 -0.74
CA SER A 136 -5.08 -12.56 -0.81
C SER A 136 -3.81 -13.37 -1.05
N SER A 137 -2.87 -12.75 -1.73
CA SER A 137 -1.51 -13.28 -1.87
C SER A 137 -0.57 -12.46 -1.02
N ASP A 138 0.27 -13.13 -0.25
CA ASP A 138 1.23 -12.48 0.61
C ASP A 138 2.43 -11.94 -0.19
N GLY A 139 2.95 -10.81 0.24
CA GLY A 139 4.21 -10.29 -0.25
C GLY A 139 5.41 -10.93 0.46
N SER A 140 6.59 -10.71 -0.07
CA SER A 140 7.84 -11.17 0.53
C SER A 140 8.95 -10.14 0.33
N GLY A 141 9.59 -9.73 1.40
CA GLY A 141 10.60 -8.67 1.36
C GLY A 141 10.02 -7.38 0.77
N VAL A 142 10.65 -6.83 -0.25
CA VAL A 142 10.16 -5.61 -0.95
C VAL A 142 9.10 -5.91 -2.00
N THR A 143 8.87 -7.19 -2.32
CA THR A 143 7.92 -7.60 -3.37
C THR A 143 6.52 -7.69 -2.79
N PRO A 144 5.52 -7.00 -3.37
CA PRO A 144 4.14 -7.11 -2.94
C PRO A 144 3.54 -8.46 -3.33
N GLY A 145 2.47 -8.85 -2.66
CA GLY A 145 1.64 -9.98 -3.08
C GLY A 145 0.92 -9.69 -4.40
N GLY A 146 0.48 -10.74 -5.10
CA GLY A 146 -0.34 -10.62 -6.30
C GLY A 146 0.39 -10.09 -7.55
N THR A 147 1.71 -10.13 -7.61
CA THR A 147 2.48 -9.65 -8.78
C THR A 147 2.22 -10.42 -10.07
N GLY A 148 1.66 -11.65 -9.97
CA GLY A 148 1.24 -12.46 -11.11
C GLY A 148 -0.17 -12.16 -11.63
N GLU A 149 -0.92 -11.30 -10.94
CA GLU A 149 -2.29 -10.96 -11.35
C GLU A 149 -2.31 -10.08 -12.60
N SER A 150 -3.29 -10.32 -13.49
CA SER A 150 -3.41 -9.62 -14.78
C SER A 150 -3.56 -8.10 -14.68
N HIS A 151 -4.02 -7.61 -13.53
CA HIS A 151 -4.23 -6.19 -13.25
C HIS A 151 -3.13 -5.57 -12.37
N TYR A 152 -2.10 -6.31 -12.04
CA TYR A 152 -0.96 -5.78 -11.32
C TYR A 152 -0.24 -4.70 -12.14
N SER A 153 0.25 -3.68 -11.46
CA SER A 153 1.09 -2.64 -12.06
C SER A 153 2.38 -2.51 -11.26
N ALA A 154 3.50 -2.40 -11.93
CA ALA A 154 4.79 -2.24 -11.27
C ALA A 154 4.79 -0.99 -10.36
N GLY A 155 5.40 -1.11 -9.18
CA GLY A 155 5.46 -0.03 -8.18
C GLY A 155 4.28 0.01 -7.19
N VAL A 156 3.22 -0.77 -7.42
CA VAL A 156 2.08 -0.84 -6.48
C VAL A 156 2.47 -1.66 -5.25
N ALA A 157 2.23 -1.12 -4.07
CA ALA A 157 2.46 -1.72 -2.75
C ALA A 157 3.88 -2.30 -2.54
N VAL A 158 4.87 -1.83 -3.29
CA VAL A 158 6.29 -2.23 -3.16
C VAL A 158 6.85 -1.64 -1.87
N GLY A 159 7.67 -2.38 -1.16
CA GLY A 159 8.47 -1.81 -0.05
C GLY A 159 9.41 -0.72 -0.54
N GLY A 160 9.50 0.39 0.17
CA GLY A 160 10.38 1.50 -0.20
C GLY A 160 11.84 1.10 -0.20
N SER A 161 12.61 1.52 -1.20
CA SER A 161 14.06 1.48 -1.18
C SER A 161 14.61 2.35 -0.04
N PRO A 162 15.87 2.20 0.38
CA PRO A 162 16.46 3.07 1.40
C PRO A 162 16.17 4.55 1.15
N SER A 163 15.68 5.25 2.17
CA SER A 163 15.25 6.66 2.12
C SER A 163 14.11 6.97 1.11
N SER A 164 13.38 5.97 0.67
CA SER A 164 12.26 6.14 -0.27
C SER A 164 10.94 5.68 0.35
N PRO A 165 9.81 6.30 -0.02
CA PRO A 165 8.50 5.87 0.45
C PRO A 165 8.14 4.48 -0.07
N GLY A 166 7.27 3.78 0.66
CA GLY A 166 6.58 2.59 0.16
C GLY A 166 5.55 2.96 -0.91
N GLY A 167 5.24 2.02 -1.79
CA GLY A 167 4.22 2.19 -2.83
C GLY A 167 2.80 2.08 -2.28
N ASP A 168 1.89 2.88 -2.80
CA ASP A 168 0.47 2.81 -2.45
C ASP A 168 -0.18 1.52 -2.95
N GLY A 169 -1.22 1.06 -2.25
CA GLY A 169 -2.06 -0.05 -2.68
C GLY A 169 -2.87 0.30 -3.93
N LYS A 170 -3.38 -0.72 -4.64
CA LYS A 170 -4.27 -0.57 -5.79
C LYS A 170 -5.45 -1.52 -5.68
N ALA A 171 -6.64 -1.03 -5.97
CA ALA A 171 -7.82 -1.86 -6.16
C ALA A 171 -8.30 -1.79 -7.62
N VAL A 172 -8.69 -2.93 -8.17
CA VAL A 172 -9.36 -3.03 -9.47
C VAL A 172 -10.72 -3.69 -9.24
N VAL A 173 -11.78 -2.99 -9.63
CA VAL A 173 -13.15 -3.48 -9.48
C VAL A 173 -13.69 -3.83 -10.87
N ILE A 174 -14.05 -5.09 -11.05
CA ILE A 174 -14.63 -5.58 -12.30
C ILE A 174 -16.10 -5.88 -12.04
N PHE A 175 -16.98 -5.18 -12.74
CA PHE A 175 -18.42 -5.42 -12.67
C PHE A 175 -18.83 -6.32 -13.82
N ASN A 176 -19.31 -7.51 -13.50
CA ASN A 176 -20.02 -8.35 -14.45
C ASN A 176 -21.51 -8.01 -14.37
N VAL A 177 -21.98 -7.22 -15.34
CA VAL A 177 -23.43 -6.90 -15.43
C VAL A 177 -24.11 -8.04 -16.17
N ALA A 178 -24.80 -8.89 -15.44
CA ALA A 178 -25.75 -9.83 -16.06
C ALA A 178 -26.99 -9.05 -16.49
N VAL A 179 -27.18 -8.89 -17.80
CA VAL A 179 -28.42 -8.34 -18.33
C VAL A 179 -29.47 -9.44 -18.27
N GLN A 180 -30.34 -9.34 -17.25
CA GLN A 180 -31.51 -10.22 -17.16
C GLN A 180 -32.75 -9.46 -17.61
N GLY A 181 -33.51 -10.03 -18.50
CA GLY A 181 -34.74 -9.44 -18.98
C GLY A 181 -35.35 -10.25 -20.11
N ASN A 182 -36.56 -9.91 -20.47
CA ASN A 182 -37.26 -10.50 -21.62
C ASN A 182 -37.61 -9.42 -22.62
N ILE A 183 -37.43 -9.70 -23.91
CA ILE A 183 -37.84 -8.86 -25.01
C ILE A 183 -38.94 -9.57 -25.83
N LYS A 184 -39.96 -8.82 -26.25
CA LYS A 184 -41.01 -9.37 -27.10
C LYS A 184 -40.60 -9.27 -28.58
N VAL A 185 -40.35 -10.41 -29.19
CA VAL A 185 -39.97 -10.50 -30.61
C VAL A 185 -40.96 -11.39 -31.36
N GLY A 186 -41.62 -10.86 -32.37
CA GLY A 186 -42.59 -11.61 -33.17
C GLY A 186 -43.79 -12.09 -32.32
N GLY A 187 -44.20 -11.33 -31.31
CA GLY A 187 -45.34 -11.69 -30.44
C GLY A 187 -44.96 -12.62 -29.25
N ALA A 188 -43.78 -13.21 -29.21
CA ALA A 188 -43.33 -14.09 -28.15
C ALA A 188 -42.29 -13.40 -27.24
N TRP A 189 -42.36 -13.66 -25.94
CA TRP A 189 -41.34 -13.24 -24.97
C TRP A 189 -40.09 -14.13 -25.10
N LYS A 190 -38.92 -13.49 -25.27
CA LYS A 190 -37.62 -14.17 -25.31
C LYS A 190 -36.70 -13.59 -24.27
N GLU A 191 -35.99 -14.46 -23.57
CA GLU A 191 -34.98 -14.05 -22.60
C GLU A 191 -33.80 -13.36 -23.31
N ILE A 192 -33.30 -12.28 -22.72
CA ILE A 192 -32.09 -11.61 -23.15
C ILE A 192 -30.90 -12.34 -22.52
N SER A 193 -30.17 -13.11 -23.33
CA SER A 193 -28.97 -13.82 -22.90
C SER A 193 -27.70 -12.98 -22.98
N GLU A 194 -27.72 -11.90 -23.77
CA GLU A 194 -26.57 -11.02 -23.96
C GLU A 194 -27.04 -9.56 -24.14
N GLY A 195 -26.29 -8.65 -23.54
CA GLY A 195 -26.50 -7.21 -23.70
C GLY A 195 -25.23 -6.52 -24.19
N PHE A 196 -25.40 -5.52 -25.04
CA PHE A 196 -24.32 -4.63 -25.43
C PHE A 196 -24.60 -3.23 -24.89
N PHE A 197 -23.60 -2.55 -24.39
CA PHE A 197 -23.71 -1.17 -23.95
C PHE A 197 -22.63 -0.31 -24.63
N LYS A 198 -22.93 0.96 -24.81
CA LYS A 198 -22.06 1.88 -25.53
C LYS A 198 -21.23 2.70 -24.55
N VAL A 199 -19.91 2.56 -24.58
CA VAL A 199 -18.97 3.33 -23.74
C VAL A 199 -17.97 4.02 -24.67
N GLY A 200 -17.85 5.34 -24.54
CA GLY A 200 -16.92 6.11 -25.36
C GLY A 200 -17.15 5.97 -26.86
N GLY A 201 -18.40 5.80 -27.29
CA GLY A 201 -18.73 5.62 -28.70
C GLY A 201 -18.59 4.19 -29.24
N ALA A 202 -18.02 3.25 -28.49
CA ALA A 202 -17.86 1.86 -28.89
C ALA A 202 -18.85 0.93 -28.17
N TRP A 203 -19.38 -0.08 -28.88
CA TRP A 203 -20.18 -1.14 -28.31
C TRP A 203 -19.31 -2.13 -27.53
N LYS A 204 -19.71 -2.45 -26.31
CA LYS A 204 -19.04 -3.41 -25.42
C LYS A 204 -20.02 -4.52 -25.03
N ARG A 205 -19.52 -5.74 -24.90
CA ARG A 205 -20.23 -6.92 -24.40
C ARG A 205 -19.99 -7.05 -22.91
#